data_b10e463e94b81ef2e7bd7c4ecd11b201
#
_entry.id   b10e463e94b81ef2e7bd7c4ecd11b201
#
_cell.length_a   1.000
_cell.length_b   1.000
_cell.length_c   1.000
_cell.angle_alpha   90.00
_cell.angle_beta   90.00
_cell.angle_gamma   90.00
#
_symmetry.space_group_name_H-M   'P 1'
#
loop_
_entity.id
_entity.type
_entity.pdbx_description
1 polymer ?
#
loop_
_entity_poly.entity_id
_entity_poly.type
_entity_poly.pdbx_seq_one_letter_code
_entity_poly.pdbx_strand_id
1 'polypeptide(L)' 'MQLSESKTLENLKTAFANESAAMVRYEIFAEKAKQNGDEEISQVFRTTARNEKAHAQI' A
#
# COMPACT_ATOMS: atom_id res chain seq x y z
N MET A 1 21.54 17.84 14.09
CA MET A 1 21.81 16.65 13.28
C MET A 1 20.94 15.48 13.71
N GLN A 2 21.11 15.06 14.91
CA GLN A 2 20.36 13.91 15.41
C GLN A 2 18.85 14.13 15.43
N LEU A 3 18.44 15.33 15.78
CA LEU A 3 17.02 15.68 15.80
C LEU A 3 16.42 15.56 14.40
N SER A 4 17.17 16.07 13.41
CA SER A 4 16.76 16.01 12.02
C SER A 4 16.69 14.55 11.52
N GLU A 5 17.68 13.76 11.87
CA GLU A 5 17.73 12.35 11.51
C GLU A 5 16.57 11.57 12.15
N SER A 6 16.27 11.86 13.40
CA SER A 6 15.18 11.22 14.13
C SER A 6 13.83 11.53 13.46
N LYS A 7 13.64 12.76 13.06
CA LYS A 7 12.40 13.17 12.39
C LYS A 7 12.27 12.53 11.02
N THR A 8 13.37 12.43 10.29
CA THR A 8 13.39 11.77 9.00
C THR A 8 13.02 10.29 9.14
N LEU A 9 13.58 9.64 10.14
CA LEU A 9 13.28 8.23 10.39
C LEU A 9 11.82 8.04 10.75
N GLU A 10 11.26 8.91 11.57
CA GLU A 10 9.85 8.87 11.93
C GLU A 10 8.97 9.03 10.70
N ASN A 11 9.31 9.97 9.83
CA ASN A 11 8.57 10.20 8.60
C ASN A 11 8.61 8.99 7.69
N LEU A 12 9.75 8.33 7.59
CA LEU A 12 9.89 7.12 6.78
C LEU A 12 9.06 5.99 7.35
N LYS A 13 9.02 5.84 8.66
CA LYS A 13 8.19 4.81 9.30
C LYS A 13 6.71 5.07 9.04
N THR A 14 6.29 6.31 9.12
CA THR A 14 4.90 6.68 8.87
C THR A 14 4.54 6.42 7.41
N ALA A 15 5.41 6.79 6.48
CA ALA A 15 5.18 6.55 5.06
C ALA A 15 5.08 5.05 4.78
N PHE A 16 5.97 4.25 5.37
CA PHE A 16 5.92 2.80 5.21
C PHE A 16 4.61 2.22 5.73
N ALA A 17 4.17 2.67 6.90
CA ALA A 17 2.91 2.21 7.49
C ALA A 17 1.72 2.58 6.61
N ASN A 18 1.72 3.79 6.06
CA ASN A 18 0.64 4.25 5.18
C ASN A 18 0.59 3.45 3.88
N GLU A 19 1.75 3.17 3.29
CA GLU A 19 1.82 2.37 2.08
C GLU A 19 1.35 0.93 2.33
N SER A 20 1.75 0.37 3.47
CA SER A 20 1.34 -0.99 3.82
C SER A 20 -0.18 -1.07 4.06
N ALA A 21 -0.75 -0.07 4.74
CA ALA A 21 -2.18 -0.01 4.96
C ALA A 21 -2.95 0.14 3.66
N ALA A 22 -2.43 0.95 2.73
CA ALA A 22 -3.04 1.10 1.42
C ALA A 22 -3.03 -0.22 0.65
N MET A 23 -1.92 -0.94 0.70
CA MET A 23 -1.80 -2.24 0.05
C MET A 23 -2.87 -3.21 0.54
N VAL A 24 -3.06 -3.29 1.85
CA VAL A 24 -4.06 -4.17 2.44
C VAL A 24 -5.46 -3.77 1.99
N ARG A 25 -5.77 -2.47 1.98
CA ARG A 25 -7.09 -2.01 1.51
C ARG A 25 -7.34 -2.39 0.06
N TYR A 26 -6.35 -2.24 -0.80
CA TYR A 26 -6.49 -2.59 -2.21
C TYR A 26 -6.65 -4.08 -2.42
N GLU A 27 -5.98 -4.89 -1.61
CA GLU A 27 -6.16 -6.34 -1.65
C GLU A 27 -7.59 -6.73 -1.26
N ILE A 28 -8.15 -6.08 -0.25
CA ILE A 28 -9.54 -6.30 0.16
C ILE A 28 -10.50 -5.88 -0.94
N PHE A 29 -10.27 -4.73 -1.56
CA PHE A 29 -11.11 -4.26 -2.67
C PHE A 29 -11.04 -5.20 -3.86
N ALA A 30 -9.85 -5.74 -4.16
CA ALA A 30 -9.69 -6.72 -5.23
C ALA A 30 -10.52 -7.97 -4.95
N GLU A 31 -10.49 -8.46 -3.72
CA GLU A 31 -11.25 -9.64 -3.34
C GLU A 31 -12.74 -9.41 -3.44
N LYS A 32 -13.22 -8.24 -2.99
CA LYS A 32 -14.62 -7.90 -3.10
C LYS A 32 -15.07 -7.80 -4.54
N ALA A 33 -14.26 -7.18 -5.38
CA ALA A 33 -14.58 -7.06 -6.80
C ALA A 33 -14.67 -8.45 -7.45
N LYS A 34 -13.75 -9.33 -7.10
CA LYS A 34 -13.75 -10.69 -7.60
C LYS A 34 -15.02 -11.44 -7.18
N GLN A 35 -15.43 -11.30 -5.93
CA GLN A 35 -16.64 -11.93 -5.41
C GLN A 35 -17.88 -11.41 -6.12
N ASN A 36 -17.86 -10.17 -6.56
CA ASN A 36 -18.97 -9.57 -7.32
C ASN A 36 -18.91 -9.89 -8.81
N GLY A 37 -17.93 -10.67 -9.24
CA GLY A 37 -17.78 -11.05 -10.64
C GLY A 37 -17.13 -9.99 -11.51
N ASP A 38 -16.47 -9.01 -10.90
CA ASP A 38 -15.84 -7.90 -11.62
C ASP A 38 -14.33 -8.12 -11.70
N GLU A 39 -13.93 -8.99 -12.63
CA GLU A 39 -12.52 -9.37 -12.78
C GLU A 39 -11.62 -8.21 -13.20
N GLU A 40 -12.11 -7.32 -14.05
CA GLU A 40 -11.31 -6.17 -14.49
C GLU A 40 -10.97 -5.26 -13.33
N ILE A 41 -11.96 -4.92 -12.52
CA ILE A 41 -11.76 -4.07 -11.34
C ILE A 41 -10.86 -4.79 -10.34
N SER A 42 -11.06 -6.09 -10.16
CA SER A 42 -10.20 -6.90 -9.28
C SER A 42 -8.74 -6.80 -9.70
N GLN A 43 -8.46 -6.91 -10.99
CA GLN A 43 -7.08 -6.82 -11.50
C GLN A 43 -6.47 -5.43 -11.29
N VAL A 44 -7.27 -4.39 -11.45
CA VAL A 44 -6.81 -3.02 -11.21
C VAL A 44 -6.33 -2.88 -9.76
N PHE A 45 -7.13 -3.35 -8.81
CA PHE A 45 -6.77 -3.25 -7.40
C PHE A 45 -5.57 -4.11 -7.05
N ARG A 46 -5.44 -5.30 -7.64
CA ARG A 46 -4.29 -6.16 -7.41
C ARG A 46 -3.00 -5.53 -7.93
N THR A 47 -3.06 -4.92 -9.10
CA THR A 47 -1.92 -4.23 -9.68
C THR A 47 -1.53 -3.04 -8.80
N THR A 48 -2.51 -2.29 -8.32
CA THR A 48 -2.27 -1.16 -7.44
C THR A 48 -1.63 -1.61 -6.13
N ALA A 49 -2.14 -2.71 -5.55
CA ALA A 49 -1.58 -3.26 -4.33
C ALA A 49 -0.12 -3.68 -4.52
N ARG A 50 0.19 -4.27 -5.65
CA ARG A 50 1.57 -4.67 -5.98
C ARG A 50 2.48 -3.46 -6.07
N ASN A 51 2.00 -2.38 -6.67
CA ASN A 51 2.77 -1.15 -6.78
C ASN A 51 3.03 -0.53 -5.41
N GLU A 52 2.03 -0.56 -4.53
CA GLU A 52 2.18 -0.07 -3.16
C GLU A 52 3.21 -0.89 -2.39
N LYS A 53 3.23 -2.20 -2.61
CA LYS A 53 4.21 -3.08 -2.00
C LYS A 53 5.62 -2.71 -2.44
N ALA A 54 5.80 -2.41 -3.70
CA ALA A 54 7.10 -2.00 -4.22
C ALA A 54 7.56 -0.69 -3.57
N HIS A 55 6.63 0.26 -3.38
CA HIS A 55 6.94 1.51 -2.69
C HIS A 55 7.34 1.29 -1.24
N ALA A 56 6.64 0.38 -0.57
CA ALA A 56 6.90 0.11 0.85
C ALA A 56 8.24 -0.58 1.09
N GLN A 57 8.80 -1.22 0.08
CA GLN A 57 10.06 -1.94 0.19
C GLN A 57 11.29 -1.06 -0.03
N ILE A 58 11.11 0.18 -0.40
CA ILE A 58 12.22 1.12 -0.55
C ILE A 58 12.73 1.61 0.82
#